data_3edfa55d97c6ddaee7a76d194c89926f
#
_entry.id   3edfa55d97c6ddaee7a76d194c89926f
#
_cell.length_a   1.000
_cell.length_b   1.000
_cell.length_c   1.000
_cell.angle_alpha   90.00
_cell.angle_beta   90.00
_cell.angle_gamma   90.00
#
_symmetry.space_group_name_H-M   'P 1'
#
loop_
_entity.id
_entity.type
_entity.pdbx_description
1 polymer ?
#
loop_
_entity_poly.entity_id
_entity_poly.type
_entity_poly.pdbx_seq_one_letter_code
_entity_poly.pdbx_strand_id
1 'polypeptide(L)'
;MRMQTSLVGLATGAALTLALPASSAYAQKKYDPGASDTEIKIGQTVPFSGPASAYATIGKAQAAYFQMINDEGGINGRKIKLIQYDDAYSPPKAVEQVRKLVEDDEVLLTFQIIGTPSNAAVQKYLNTKKVPQLFAATGASKFTDPKNFPWTMGFNPNYFVEGRIYGQYILKNYPNAKVGVLYQNDDLGKDYLNGIKAGLGDKAASMIVAEASYEVSDPTIDSQILKLKAAGADLFFSASTPKFAAQAIKKNYELGWHPVHILDINATSVGATMQPAGLEASKGVISVNYGKDPLDPTWKDDPGMKKYFDFMAKYYPDGDKNSSFNTYGYSTAQLMAYVLKQCGDNLTRENVMKQATSLKDVESDLALPGIKANTSPTDYRVNKQLQMMRFNGERWELFGPIIEDTGATG
;
A
#
# COMPACT_ATOMS: atom_id res chain seq x y z
N MET A 1 -43.29 -70.34 70.46
CA MET A 1 -42.03 -69.81 69.85
C MET A 1 -42.40 -69.37 68.43
N ARG A 2 -42.48 -68.07 68.19
CA ARG A 2 -42.82 -67.46 66.92
C ARG A 2 -41.59 -66.90 66.24
N MET A 3 -41.29 -67.35 65.05
CA MET A 3 -40.30 -66.81 64.16
C MET A 3 -40.90 -65.64 63.37
N GLN A 4 -40.32 -64.48 63.44
CA GLN A 4 -40.58 -63.32 62.55
C GLN A 4 -39.53 -63.27 61.46
N THR A 5 -39.97 -63.34 60.23
CA THR A 5 -39.21 -63.15 58.99
C THR A 5 -39.33 -61.69 58.59
N SER A 6 -38.20 -61.01 58.49
CA SER A 6 -38.10 -59.61 57.97
C SER A 6 -37.83 -59.64 56.48
N LEU A 7 -38.73 -59.03 55.72
CA LEU A 7 -38.54 -58.73 54.28
C LEU A 7 -37.69 -57.45 54.14
N VAL A 8 -36.58 -57.55 53.41
CA VAL A 8 -35.80 -56.40 52.96
C VAL A 8 -36.25 -56.07 51.54
N GLY A 9 -36.83 -54.91 51.36
CA GLY A 9 -37.21 -54.37 50.04
C GLY A 9 -36.07 -53.62 49.42
N LEU A 10 -35.60 -54.06 48.22
CA LEU A 10 -34.65 -53.32 47.36
C LEU A 10 -35.43 -52.29 46.56
N ALA A 11 -35.13 -50.98 46.80
CA ALA A 11 -35.61 -49.87 45.97
C ALA A 11 -34.53 -49.58 44.90
N THR A 12 -34.80 -49.94 43.64
CA THR A 12 -34.01 -49.57 42.48
C THR A 12 -34.39 -48.15 42.04
N GLY A 13 -33.53 -47.14 42.35
CA GLY A 13 -33.64 -45.78 41.86
C GLY A 13 -33.12 -45.67 40.41
N ALA A 14 -34.01 -45.46 39.44
CA ALA A 14 -33.65 -45.12 38.07
C ALA A 14 -33.23 -43.64 38.03
N ALA A 15 -31.93 -43.37 37.87
CA ALA A 15 -31.45 -42.02 37.61
C ALA A 15 -31.68 -41.66 36.13
N LEU A 16 -32.67 -40.81 35.87
CA LEU A 16 -32.89 -40.19 34.55
C LEU A 16 -31.79 -39.10 34.36
N THR A 17 -30.77 -39.41 33.59
CA THR A 17 -29.81 -38.40 33.10
C THR A 17 -30.48 -37.58 32.00
N LEU A 18 -30.92 -36.36 32.31
CA LEU A 18 -31.31 -35.34 31.36
C LEU A 18 -30.05 -34.88 30.60
N ALA A 19 -29.85 -35.42 29.39
CA ALA A 19 -28.89 -34.87 28.45
C ALA A 19 -29.43 -33.54 27.93
N LEU A 20 -28.92 -32.41 28.49
CA LEU A 20 -29.14 -31.09 27.93
C LEU A 20 -28.44 -31.04 26.54
N PRO A 21 -29.19 -30.70 25.47
CA PRO A 21 -28.53 -30.47 24.20
C PRO A 21 -27.55 -29.30 24.38
N ALA A 22 -26.27 -29.54 24.11
CA ALA A 22 -25.29 -28.46 23.96
C ALA A 22 -25.70 -27.62 22.76
N SER A 23 -26.44 -26.53 23.01
CA SER A 23 -26.70 -25.50 22.01
C SER A 23 -25.34 -24.96 21.60
N SER A 24 -24.84 -25.38 20.43
CA SER A 24 -23.73 -24.72 19.78
C SER A 24 -24.15 -23.27 19.63
N ALA A 25 -23.62 -22.39 20.47
CA ALA A 25 -23.79 -20.95 20.32
C ALA A 25 -23.14 -20.55 18.99
N TYR A 26 -23.92 -20.62 17.90
CA TYR A 26 -23.53 -19.97 16.67
C TYR A 26 -23.33 -18.49 17.01
N ALA A 27 -22.09 -18.01 16.88
CA ALA A 27 -21.82 -16.61 17.04
C ALA A 27 -22.74 -15.84 16.10
N GLN A 28 -23.58 -14.97 16.64
CA GLN A 28 -24.57 -14.22 15.86
C GLN A 28 -23.82 -13.40 14.81
N LYS A 29 -24.16 -13.61 13.52
CA LYS A 29 -23.61 -12.84 12.40
C LYS A 29 -23.91 -11.37 12.61
N LYS A 30 -22.89 -10.52 12.37
CA LYS A 30 -22.99 -9.06 12.53
C LYS A 30 -22.49 -8.38 11.26
N TYR A 31 -23.33 -7.52 10.69
CA TYR A 31 -23.03 -6.83 9.45
C TYR A 31 -23.32 -5.33 9.56
N ASP A 32 -22.40 -4.52 9.08
CA ASP A 32 -22.65 -3.13 8.73
C ASP A 32 -23.04 -3.00 7.25
N PRO A 33 -23.51 -1.83 6.79
CA PRO A 33 -23.78 -1.60 5.36
C PRO A 33 -22.62 -2.07 4.48
N GLY A 34 -22.95 -2.72 3.38
CA GLY A 34 -21.98 -3.29 2.45
C GLY A 34 -21.59 -4.75 2.73
N ALA A 35 -22.09 -5.36 3.80
CA ALA A 35 -21.88 -6.78 4.07
C ALA A 35 -23.19 -7.54 4.21
N SER A 36 -23.19 -8.80 3.79
CA SER A 36 -24.31 -9.73 3.90
C SER A 36 -23.82 -11.17 4.05
N ASP A 37 -24.75 -12.14 4.06
CA ASP A 37 -24.40 -13.56 4.05
C ASP A 37 -23.71 -14.03 2.76
N THR A 38 -23.86 -13.27 1.68
CA THR A 38 -23.41 -13.70 0.34
C THR A 38 -22.43 -12.73 -0.33
N GLU A 39 -22.32 -11.48 0.13
CA GLU A 39 -21.56 -10.43 -0.54
C GLU A 39 -20.86 -9.49 0.45
N ILE A 40 -19.68 -9.00 0.05
CA ILE A 40 -18.92 -7.92 0.70
C ILE A 40 -18.65 -6.85 -0.36
N LYS A 41 -19.22 -5.65 -0.21
CA LYS A 41 -18.99 -4.51 -1.10
C LYS A 41 -17.78 -3.70 -0.64
N ILE A 42 -16.84 -3.48 -1.53
CA ILE A 42 -15.62 -2.68 -1.30
C ILE A 42 -15.60 -1.56 -2.33
N GLY A 43 -15.38 -0.32 -1.91
CA GLY A 43 -15.30 0.84 -2.76
C GLY A 43 -13.87 1.29 -3.03
N GLN A 44 -13.59 1.78 -4.25
CA GLN A 44 -12.28 2.28 -4.63
C GLN A 44 -12.39 3.42 -5.63
N THR A 45 -11.55 4.45 -5.52
CA THR A 45 -11.28 5.38 -6.62
C THR A 45 -9.89 5.15 -7.18
N VAL A 46 -9.79 5.18 -8.50
CA VAL A 46 -8.59 4.88 -9.27
C VAL A 46 -8.45 5.93 -10.37
N PRO A 47 -7.27 6.48 -10.64
CA PRO A 47 -7.06 7.37 -11.79
C PRO A 47 -7.00 6.55 -13.09
N PHE A 48 -8.15 6.09 -13.59
CA PHE A 48 -8.23 5.43 -14.89
C PHE A 48 -7.93 6.38 -16.05
N SER A 49 -8.06 7.67 -15.82
CA SER A 49 -7.72 8.75 -16.74
C SER A 49 -6.82 9.79 -16.07
N GLY A 50 -6.39 10.82 -16.82
CA GLY A 50 -5.61 11.95 -16.30
C GLY A 50 -4.10 11.69 -16.16
N PRO A 51 -3.37 12.61 -15.50
CA PRO A 51 -1.90 12.63 -15.49
C PRO A 51 -1.24 11.48 -14.74
N ALA A 52 -1.97 10.82 -13.84
CA ALA A 52 -1.49 9.66 -13.08
C ALA A 52 -2.11 8.34 -13.53
N SER A 53 -2.62 8.25 -14.78
CA SER A 53 -3.31 7.07 -15.30
C SER A 53 -2.43 5.82 -15.41
N ALA A 54 -1.11 5.94 -15.30
CA ALA A 54 -0.22 4.78 -15.16
C ALA A 54 -0.59 3.90 -13.95
N TYR A 55 -1.13 4.49 -12.89
CA TYR A 55 -1.59 3.77 -11.71
C TYR A 55 -2.91 2.99 -11.91
N ALA A 56 -3.62 3.18 -13.04
CA ALA A 56 -4.82 2.39 -13.37
C ALA A 56 -4.56 0.88 -13.35
N THR A 57 -3.35 0.48 -13.69
CA THR A 57 -2.86 -0.91 -13.66
C THR A 57 -3.05 -1.55 -12.29
N ILE A 58 -2.84 -0.80 -11.21
CA ILE A 58 -3.04 -1.27 -9.82
C ILE A 58 -4.49 -1.70 -9.60
N GLY A 59 -5.44 -0.81 -9.93
CA GLY A 59 -6.87 -1.10 -9.74
C GLY A 59 -7.37 -2.29 -10.58
N LYS A 60 -6.83 -2.45 -11.79
CA LYS A 60 -7.15 -3.60 -12.67
C LYS A 60 -6.63 -4.92 -12.08
N ALA A 61 -5.39 -4.95 -11.58
CA ALA A 61 -4.82 -6.13 -10.93
C ALA A 61 -5.61 -6.52 -9.66
N GLN A 62 -6.05 -5.54 -8.87
CA GLN A 62 -6.88 -5.77 -7.68
C GLN A 62 -8.25 -6.35 -8.04
N ALA A 63 -8.90 -5.83 -9.08
CA ALA A 63 -10.16 -6.38 -9.58
C ALA A 63 -10.01 -7.84 -10.04
N ALA A 64 -8.95 -8.14 -10.78
CA ALA A 64 -8.63 -9.50 -11.21
C ALA A 64 -8.36 -10.43 -10.02
N TYR A 65 -7.66 -9.94 -8.98
CA TYR A 65 -7.39 -10.73 -7.78
C TYR A 65 -8.69 -11.09 -7.03
N PHE A 66 -9.60 -10.14 -6.85
CA PHE A 66 -10.88 -10.43 -6.21
C PHE A 66 -11.78 -11.31 -7.07
N GLN A 67 -11.66 -11.26 -8.41
CA GLN A 67 -12.32 -12.23 -9.28
C GLN A 67 -11.77 -13.65 -9.03
N MET A 68 -10.46 -13.82 -8.90
CA MET A 68 -9.84 -15.11 -8.53
C MET A 68 -10.41 -15.63 -7.20
N ILE A 69 -10.42 -14.79 -6.17
CA ILE A 69 -11.00 -15.15 -4.86
C ILE A 69 -12.48 -15.55 -5.00
N ASN A 70 -13.24 -14.83 -5.82
CA ASN A 70 -14.64 -15.15 -6.05
C ASN A 70 -14.84 -16.50 -6.74
N ASP A 71 -14.01 -16.83 -7.72
CA ASP A 71 -14.06 -18.12 -8.42
C ASP A 71 -13.71 -19.29 -7.49
N GLU A 72 -12.83 -19.04 -6.52
CA GLU A 72 -12.41 -19.99 -5.48
C GLU A 72 -13.44 -20.14 -4.33
N GLY A 73 -14.59 -19.49 -4.42
CA GLY A 73 -15.67 -19.60 -3.42
C GLY A 73 -15.89 -18.35 -2.56
N GLY A 74 -15.08 -17.31 -2.73
CA GLY A 74 -15.16 -16.06 -1.99
C GLY A 74 -14.51 -16.11 -0.60
N ILE A 75 -14.74 -15.10 0.21
CA ILE A 75 -14.24 -15.02 1.58
C ILE A 75 -15.29 -15.54 2.55
N ASN A 76 -15.01 -16.65 3.22
CA ASN A 76 -15.94 -17.30 4.13
C ASN A 76 -17.34 -17.52 3.48
N GLY A 77 -17.35 -17.91 2.18
CA GLY A 77 -18.58 -18.13 1.38
C GLY A 77 -19.22 -16.88 0.80
N ARG A 78 -18.61 -15.68 0.98
CA ARG A 78 -19.13 -14.40 0.47
C ARG A 78 -18.31 -13.93 -0.72
N LYS A 79 -18.99 -13.48 -1.78
CA LYS A 79 -18.32 -12.87 -2.95
C LYS A 79 -17.89 -11.44 -2.63
N ILE A 80 -16.73 -11.03 -3.10
CA ILE A 80 -16.28 -9.66 -3.03
C ILE A 80 -16.81 -8.91 -4.24
N LYS A 81 -17.51 -7.80 -4.01
CA LYS A 81 -17.93 -6.84 -5.03
C LYS A 81 -17.08 -5.59 -4.92
N LEU A 82 -16.03 -5.51 -5.74
CA LEU A 82 -15.21 -4.31 -5.86
C LEU A 82 -15.92 -3.32 -6.80
N ILE A 83 -16.22 -2.12 -6.28
CA ILE A 83 -16.83 -1.00 -7.02
C ILE A 83 -15.75 0.04 -7.24
N GLN A 84 -15.41 0.31 -8.50
CA GLN A 84 -14.32 1.22 -8.87
C GLN A 84 -14.86 2.40 -9.67
N TYR A 85 -14.42 3.62 -9.32
CA TYR A 85 -14.73 4.85 -10.04
C TYR A 85 -13.46 5.59 -10.43
N ASP A 86 -13.50 6.25 -11.60
CA ASP A 86 -12.40 7.11 -12.08
C ASP A 86 -12.42 8.45 -11.37
N ASP A 87 -11.35 8.79 -10.66
CA ASP A 87 -11.16 10.11 -10.08
C ASP A 87 -10.19 11.01 -10.88
N ALA A 88 -9.60 10.49 -11.95
CA ALA A 88 -8.61 11.18 -12.77
C ALA A 88 -7.45 11.82 -11.97
N TYR A 89 -7.17 11.32 -10.76
CA TYR A 89 -6.23 11.88 -9.79
C TYR A 89 -6.62 13.31 -9.35
N SER A 90 -7.91 13.61 -9.36
CA SER A 90 -8.48 14.93 -9.04
C SER A 90 -9.19 14.89 -7.68
N PRO A 91 -8.73 15.65 -6.67
CA PRO A 91 -9.36 15.67 -5.35
C PRO A 91 -10.87 15.96 -5.37
N PRO A 92 -11.38 16.93 -6.15
CA PRO A 92 -12.82 17.17 -6.25
C PRO A 92 -13.60 15.96 -6.78
N LYS A 93 -13.08 15.26 -7.81
CA LYS A 93 -13.70 14.04 -8.33
C LYS A 93 -13.62 12.88 -7.32
N ALA A 94 -12.50 12.74 -6.61
CA ALA A 94 -12.37 11.75 -5.56
C ALA A 94 -13.45 11.94 -4.47
N VAL A 95 -13.72 13.19 -4.05
CA VAL A 95 -14.80 13.50 -3.09
C VAL A 95 -16.16 13.10 -3.64
N GLU A 96 -16.47 13.42 -4.89
CA GLU A 96 -17.72 13.04 -5.56
C GLU A 96 -17.90 11.52 -5.58
N GLN A 97 -16.89 10.80 -6.09
CA GLN A 97 -16.96 9.35 -6.25
C GLN A 97 -16.99 8.61 -4.90
N VAL A 98 -16.23 9.08 -3.91
CA VAL A 98 -16.25 8.46 -2.57
C VAL A 98 -17.60 8.68 -1.87
N ARG A 99 -18.24 9.85 -2.05
CA ARG A 99 -19.60 10.04 -1.53
C ARG A 99 -20.57 9.04 -2.16
N LYS A 100 -20.50 8.86 -3.47
CA LYS A 100 -21.32 7.87 -4.18
C LYS A 100 -21.08 6.44 -3.65
N LEU A 101 -19.83 6.05 -3.46
CA LEU A 101 -19.48 4.74 -2.87
C LEU A 101 -20.10 4.54 -1.47
N VAL A 102 -20.11 5.59 -0.64
CA VAL A 102 -20.57 5.51 0.75
C VAL A 102 -22.09 5.68 0.86
N GLU A 103 -22.69 6.63 0.13
CA GLU A 103 -24.09 7.04 0.31
C GLU A 103 -25.06 6.29 -0.61
N ASP A 104 -24.62 5.96 -1.85
CA ASP A 104 -25.46 5.28 -2.84
C ASP A 104 -25.16 3.77 -2.92
N ASP A 105 -23.87 3.40 -3.03
CA ASP A 105 -23.46 1.99 -3.14
C ASP A 105 -23.42 1.29 -1.77
N GLU A 106 -23.36 2.06 -0.68
CA GLU A 106 -23.33 1.57 0.70
C GLU A 106 -22.18 0.56 0.92
N VAL A 107 -20.95 0.91 0.56
CA VAL A 107 -19.79 0.02 0.72
C VAL A 107 -19.46 -0.20 2.20
N LEU A 108 -18.95 -1.38 2.54
CA LEU A 108 -18.46 -1.71 3.88
C LEU A 108 -17.26 -0.83 4.24
N LEU A 109 -16.34 -0.66 3.28
CA LEU A 109 -15.11 0.09 3.43
C LEU A 109 -14.66 0.67 2.08
N THR A 110 -13.76 1.65 2.12
CA THR A 110 -12.96 2.03 0.97
C THR A 110 -11.59 1.36 1.04
N PHE A 111 -11.11 0.85 -0.10
CA PHE A 111 -9.87 0.12 -0.25
C PHE A 111 -8.99 0.74 -1.31
N GLN A 112 -7.72 1.00 -0.98
CA GLN A 112 -6.73 1.43 -1.97
C GLN A 112 -7.19 2.61 -2.85
N ILE A 113 -7.82 3.64 -2.26
CA ILE A 113 -7.95 4.92 -2.96
C ILE A 113 -6.55 5.35 -3.38
N ILE A 114 -6.34 5.65 -4.68
CA ILE A 114 -5.00 5.86 -5.21
C ILE A 114 -4.62 7.34 -5.19
N GLY A 115 -3.49 7.64 -4.55
CA GLY A 115 -2.87 8.96 -4.58
C GLY A 115 -3.10 9.80 -3.32
N THR A 116 -2.06 10.50 -2.92
CA THR A 116 -2.06 11.34 -1.71
C THR A 116 -3.14 12.43 -1.73
N PRO A 117 -3.29 13.23 -2.82
CA PRO A 117 -4.27 14.30 -2.83
C PRO A 117 -5.73 13.79 -2.81
N SER A 118 -6.03 12.69 -3.52
CA SER A 118 -7.36 12.06 -3.50
C SER A 118 -7.71 11.55 -2.09
N ASN A 119 -6.78 10.84 -1.46
CA ASN A 119 -6.96 10.33 -0.10
C ASN A 119 -7.13 11.46 0.93
N ALA A 120 -6.33 12.54 0.83
CA ALA A 120 -6.40 13.67 1.73
C ALA A 120 -7.76 14.38 1.68
N ALA A 121 -8.33 14.51 0.48
CA ALA A 121 -9.62 15.18 0.28
C ALA A 121 -10.80 14.44 0.94
N VAL A 122 -10.71 13.11 1.08
CA VAL A 122 -11.81 12.28 1.60
C VAL A 122 -11.60 11.79 3.03
N GLN A 123 -10.40 11.91 3.59
CA GLN A 123 -10.01 11.37 4.90
C GLN A 123 -10.94 11.82 6.02
N LYS A 124 -11.19 13.12 6.15
CA LYS A 124 -12.06 13.67 7.20
C LYS A 124 -13.50 13.18 7.07
N TYR A 125 -14.01 13.12 5.83
CA TYR A 125 -15.37 12.65 5.54
C TYR A 125 -15.51 11.17 5.97
N LEU A 126 -14.61 10.28 5.53
CA LEU A 126 -14.66 8.87 5.85
C LEU A 126 -14.54 8.62 7.37
N ASN A 127 -13.65 9.35 8.06
CA ASN A 127 -13.52 9.26 9.51
C ASN A 127 -14.80 9.73 10.23
N THR A 128 -15.44 10.82 9.78
CA THR A 128 -16.71 11.30 10.33
C THR A 128 -17.83 10.28 10.15
N LYS A 129 -17.89 9.63 8.99
CA LYS A 129 -18.89 8.58 8.67
C LYS A 129 -18.52 7.22 9.29
N LYS A 130 -17.35 7.08 9.92
CA LYS A 130 -16.82 5.81 10.44
C LYS A 130 -16.79 4.72 9.36
N VAL A 131 -16.39 5.09 8.15
CA VAL A 131 -16.15 4.17 7.04
C VAL A 131 -14.65 3.93 6.96
N PRO A 132 -14.16 2.68 7.08
CA PRO A 132 -12.74 2.39 6.98
C PRO A 132 -12.15 2.85 5.64
N GLN A 133 -11.07 3.64 5.69
CA GLN A 133 -10.21 3.99 4.56
C GLN A 133 -8.97 3.10 4.67
N LEU A 134 -9.07 1.87 4.15
CA LEU A 134 -8.05 0.86 4.37
C LEU A 134 -7.03 0.79 3.26
N PHE A 135 -5.79 0.68 3.72
CA PHE A 135 -4.64 0.49 2.86
C PHE A 135 -4.57 1.55 1.77
N ALA A 136 -4.90 2.80 2.12
CA ALA A 136 -4.82 3.94 1.21
C ALA A 136 -3.49 3.93 0.45
N ALA A 137 -3.52 4.05 -0.89
CA ALA A 137 -2.32 3.99 -1.73
C ALA A 137 -1.51 5.28 -1.63
N THR A 138 -0.96 5.50 -0.45
CA THR A 138 -0.10 6.64 -0.08
C THR A 138 0.71 6.28 1.16
N GLY A 139 1.90 6.87 1.27
CA GLY A 139 2.77 6.81 2.45
C GLY A 139 2.85 8.14 3.21
N ALA A 140 2.02 9.14 2.86
CA ALA A 140 2.04 10.41 3.58
C ALA A 140 1.70 10.20 5.06
N SER A 141 2.46 10.84 5.95
CA SER A 141 2.49 10.56 7.40
C SER A 141 1.12 10.68 8.06
N LYS A 142 0.25 11.57 7.57
CA LYS A 142 -1.12 11.75 8.08
C LYS A 142 -2.01 10.52 7.95
N PHE A 143 -1.68 9.55 7.09
CA PHE A 143 -2.46 8.30 6.91
C PHE A 143 -2.00 7.17 7.84
N THR A 144 -1.03 7.44 8.70
CA THR A 144 -0.58 6.53 9.76
C THR A 144 -0.74 7.14 11.16
N ASP A 145 -1.71 8.04 11.32
CA ASP A 145 -2.04 8.74 12.56
C ASP A 145 -3.33 8.19 13.19
N PRO A 146 -3.26 7.11 13.99
CA PRO A 146 -4.44 6.49 14.61
C PRO A 146 -5.15 7.40 15.63
N LYS A 147 -4.43 8.37 16.18
CA LYS A 147 -4.97 9.28 17.21
C LYS A 147 -5.99 10.25 16.62
N ASN A 148 -5.66 10.84 15.46
CA ASN A 148 -6.51 11.85 14.83
C ASN A 148 -7.44 11.24 13.77
N PHE A 149 -7.03 10.14 13.14
CA PHE A 149 -7.76 9.48 12.05
C PHE A 149 -7.88 7.96 12.26
N PRO A 150 -8.64 7.51 13.29
CA PRO A 150 -8.71 6.10 13.66
C PRO A 150 -9.35 5.19 12.59
N TRP A 151 -10.01 5.75 11.57
CA TRP A 151 -10.63 5.02 10.46
C TRP A 151 -9.81 5.06 9.18
N THR A 152 -8.57 5.58 9.23
CA THR A 152 -7.68 5.67 8.08
C THR A 152 -6.39 4.91 8.32
N MET A 153 -5.99 4.11 7.34
CA MET A 153 -4.76 3.34 7.36
C MET A 153 -4.08 3.37 5.99
N GLY A 154 -2.87 3.93 5.91
CA GLY A 154 -2.04 3.91 4.70
C GLY A 154 -1.41 2.55 4.46
N PHE A 155 -0.94 2.31 3.24
CA PHE A 155 -0.26 1.06 2.87
C PHE A 155 1.21 1.26 2.54
N ASN A 156 1.55 2.31 1.77
CA ASN A 156 2.93 2.52 1.34
C ASN A 156 3.86 2.77 2.54
N PRO A 157 5.16 2.50 2.40
CA PRO A 157 6.15 2.98 3.35
C PRO A 157 5.96 4.47 3.63
N ASN A 158 6.20 4.88 4.86
CA ASN A 158 6.04 6.27 5.25
C ASN A 158 7.03 7.17 4.49
N TYR A 159 6.54 8.18 3.78
CA TYR A 159 7.35 9.03 2.90
C TYR A 159 8.38 9.87 3.64
N PHE A 160 8.07 10.32 4.85
CA PHE A 160 9.04 11.00 5.68
C PHE A 160 10.20 10.08 6.06
N VAL A 161 9.89 8.83 6.44
CA VAL A 161 10.90 7.83 6.80
C VAL A 161 11.74 7.44 5.60
N GLU A 162 11.11 7.19 4.45
CA GLU A 162 11.81 6.90 3.19
C GLU A 162 12.74 8.05 2.81
N GLY A 163 12.26 9.30 2.87
CA GLY A 163 13.08 10.49 2.66
C GLY A 163 14.25 10.57 3.64
N ARG A 164 14.04 10.24 4.92
CA ARG A 164 15.10 10.20 5.93
C ARG A 164 16.16 9.14 5.60
N ILE A 165 15.74 7.97 5.13
CA ILE A 165 16.66 6.92 4.67
C ILE A 165 17.52 7.43 3.52
N TYR A 166 16.92 8.12 2.54
CA TYR A 166 17.67 8.72 1.44
C TYR A 166 18.63 9.81 1.92
N GLY A 167 18.20 10.69 2.83
CA GLY A 167 19.08 11.70 3.42
C GLY A 167 20.28 11.11 4.14
N GLN A 168 20.09 10.05 4.92
CA GLN A 168 21.16 9.30 5.59
C GLN A 168 22.08 8.59 4.58
N TYR A 169 21.50 8.01 3.52
CA TYR A 169 22.28 7.40 2.45
C TYR A 169 23.16 8.44 1.72
N ILE A 170 22.60 9.61 1.42
CA ILE A 170 23.34 10.75 0.82
C ILE A 170 24.49 11.17 1.73
N LEU A 171 24.21 11.41 3.00
CA LEU A 171 25.22 11.87 3.96
C LEU A 171 26.39 10.88 4.10
N LYS A 172 26.08 9.58 4.07
CA LYS A 172 27.09 8.52 4.19
C LYS A 172 27.93 8.36 2.93
N ASN A 173 27.31 8.40 1.74
CA ASN A 173 27.98 8.03 0.50
C ASN A 173 28.41 9.23 -0.34
N TYR A 174 27.80 10.40 -0.13
CA TYR A 174 28.01 11.64 -0.88
C TYR A 174 28.06 12.85 0.07
N PRO A 175 28.98 12.88 1.06
CA PRO A 175 28.98 13.87 2.15
C PRO A 175 29.20 15.32 1.72
N ASN A 176 29.64 15.53 0.50
CA ASN A 176 29.91 16.86 -0.08
C ASN A 176 28.96 17.20 -1.25
N ALA A 177 27.92 16.37 -1.48
CA ALA A 177 26.99 16.57 -2.58
C ALA A 177 26.19 17.88 -2.44
N LYS A 178 25.96 18.51 -3.58
CA LYS A 178 25.01 19.61 -3.74
C LYS A 178 23.67 19.03 -4.20
N VAL A 179 22.71 18.98 -3.29
CA VAL A 179 21.45 18.30 -3.50
C VAL A 179 20.42 19.25 -4.12
N GLY A 180 19.88 18.89 -5.28
CA GLY A 180 18.71 19.51 -5.88
C GLY A 180 17.48 18.64 -5.60
N VAL A 181 16.38 19.21 -5.12
CA VAL A 181 15.16 18.48 -4.77
C VAL A 181 14.03 18.92 -5.69
N LEU A 182 13.43 17.97 -6.43
CA LEU A 182 12.16 18.12 -7.14
C LEU A 182 11.07 17.40 -6.34
N TYR A 183 9.91 18.06 -6.13
CA TYR A 183 8.84 17.41 -5.39
C TYR A 183 7.46 17.84 -5.86
N GLN A 184 6.49 16.93 -5.80
CA GLN A 184 5.07 17.22 -6.01
C GLN A 184 4.58 18.15 -4.90
N ASN A 185 3.85 19.23 -5.24
CA ASN A 185 3.41 20.24 -4.27
C ASN A 185 2.17 19.80 -3.49
N ASP A 186 2.31 18.71 -2.73
CA ASP A 186 1.30 18.20 -1.80
C ASP A 186 1.97 17.50 -0.61
N ASP A 187 1.19 16.74 0.20
CA ASP A 187 1.70 16.03 1.36
C ASP A 187 2.74 14.96 0.97
N LEU A 188 2.66 14.36 -0.24
CA LEU A 188 3.68 13.42 -0.73
C LEU A 188 5.04 14.10 -0.80
N GLY A 189 5.14 15.15 -1.60
CA GLY A 189 6.43 15.80 -1.83
C GLY A 189 6.99 16.48 -0.59
N LYS A 190 6.10 17.07 0.25
CA LYS A 190 6.51 17.74 1.49
C LYS A 190 7.05 16.76 2.53
N ASP A 191 6.45 15.57 2.65
CA ASP A 191 6.97 14.53 3.55
C ASP A 191 8.35 14.04 3.12
N TYR A 192 8.57 13.79 1.84
CA TYR A 192 9.88 13.41 1.32
C TYR A 192 10.93 14.52 1.54
N LEU A 193 10.59 15.79 1.23
CA LEU A 193 11.49 16.92 1.44
C LEU A 193 11.89 17.05 2.91
N ASN A 194 10.91 16.96 3.82
CA ASN A 194 11.17 17.02 5.26
C ASN A 194 11.97 15.81 5.73
N GLY A 195 11.68 14.63 5.21
CA GLY A 195 12.42 13.41 5.50
C GLY A 195 13.89 13.50 5.09
N ILE A 196 14.17 13.97 3.86
CA ILE A 196 15.55 14.19 3.41
C ILE A 196 16.27 15.18 4.32
N LYS A 197 15.64 16.33 4.64
CA LYS A 197 16.20 17.31 5.57
C LYS A 197 16.52 16.67 6.93
N ALA A 198 15.63 15.87 7.46
CA ALA A 198 15.87 15.15 8.71
C ALA A 198 17.02 14.13 8.60
N GLY A 199 17.12 13.42 7.47
CA GLY A 199 18.21 12.48 7.21
C GLY A 199 19.58 13.11 7.04
N LEU A 200 19.64 14.31 6.46
CA LEU A 200 20.84 15.12 6.33
C LEU A 200 21.23 15.85 7.65
N GLY A 201 20.27 15.99 8.58
CA GLY A 201 20.50 16.67 9.85
C GLY A 201 21.05 18.09 9.69
N ASP A 202 22.06 18.46 10.47
CA ASP A 202 22.67 19.79 10.43
C ASP A 202 23.32 20.16 9.09
N LYS A 203 23.55 19.17 8.22
CA LYS A 203 24.08 19.39 6.87
C LYS A 203 23.00 19.80 5.85
N ALA A 204 21.72 19.66 6.18
CA ALA A 204 20.64 19.94 5.23
C ALA A 204 20.73 21.33 4.61
N ALA A 205 20.93 22.38 5.44
CA ALA A 205 21.02 23.76 4.98
C ALA A 205 22.21 24.05 4.04
N SER A 206 23.30 23.32 4.19
CA SER A 206 24.51 23.49 3.36
C SER A 206 24.49 22.59 2.14
N MET A 207 23.84 21.44 2.18
CA MET A 207 23.84 20.47 1.09
C MET A 207 22.69 20.69 0.11
N ILE A 208 21.47 21.09 0.57
CA ILE A 208 20.35 21.36 -0.33
C ILE A 208 20.53 22.74 -0.96
N VAL A 209 20.98 22.76 -2.22
CA VAL A 209 21.27 24.01 -2.94
C VAL A 209 20.08 24.59 -3.67
N ALA A 210 19.06 23.76 -3.98
CA ALA A 210 17.81 24.22 -4.59
C ALA A 210 16.67 23.23 -4.37
N GLU A 211 15.47 23.80 -4.24
CA GLU A 211 14.20 23.08 -4.18
C GLU A 211 13.29 23.59 -5.30
N ALA A 212 12.58 22.70 -5.98
CA ALA A 212 11.62 23.03 -7.01
C ALA A 212 10.39 22.14 -6.87
N SER A 213 9.21 22.74 -6.79
CA SER A 213 7.94 22.00 -6.76
C SER A 213 7.27 22.01 -8.13
N TYR A 214 6.36 21.06 -8.34
CA TYR A 214 5.48 21.00 -9.48
C TYR A 214 4.05 20.64 -9.04
N GLU A 215 3.07 21.03 -9.85
CA GLU A 215 1.69 20.60 -9.69
C GLU A 215 1.40 19.40 -10.62
N VAL A 216 0.52 18.51 -10.19
CA VAL A 216 0.14 17.35 -11.02
C VAL A 216 -0.51 17.76 -12.35
N SER A 217 -1.09 18.97 -12.38
CA SER A 217 -1.67 19.58 -13.59
C SER A 217 -0.64 20.19 -14.54
N ASP A 218 0.61 20.32 -14.13
CA ASP A 218 1.65 20.89 -14.99
C ASP A 218 1.85 20.05 -16.24
N PRO A 219 2.02 20.66 -17.42
CA PRO A 219 2.30 19.91 -18.64
C PRO A 219 3.72 19.33 -18.64
N THR A 220 4.70 20.09 -18.15
CA THR A 220 6.13 19.72 -18.08
C THR A 220 6.78 20.28 -16.81
N ILE A 221 7.99 19.78 -16.52
CA ILE A 221 8.83 20.24 -15.40
C ILE A 221 10.19 20.75 -15.86
N ASP A 222 10.29 21.15 -17.11
CA ASP A 222 11.55 21.61 -17.72
C ASP A 222 12.19 22.77 -16.97
N SER A 223 11.39 23.75 -16.54
CA SER A 223 11.86 24.91 -15.78
C SER A 223 12.41 24.53 -14.41
N GLN A 224 11.78 23.58 -13.74
CA GLN A 224 12.25 23.05 -12.46
C GLN A 224 13.63 22.37 -12.62
N ILE A 225 13.77 21.51 -13.64
CA ILE A 225 15.03 20.83 -13.92
C ILE A 225 16.15 21.83 -14.26
N LEU A 226 15.87 22.82 -15.11
CA LEU A 226 16.84 23.88 -15.44
C LEU A 226 17.27 24.67 -14.20
N LYS A 227 16.33 24.99 -13.29
CA LYS A 227 16.63 25.66 -12.02
C LYS A 227 17.58 24.85 -11.16
N LEU A 228 17.32 23.53 -11.00
CA LEU A 228 18.14 22.65 -10.18
C LEU A 228 19.57 22.50 -10.77
N LYS A 229 19.66 22.32 -12.08
CA LYS A 229 20.96 22.29 -12.79
C LYS A 229 21.72 23.60 -12.63
N ALA A 230 21.08 24.76 -12.82
CA ALA A 230 21.70 26.08 -12.70
C ALA A 230 22.18 26.37 -11.28
N ALA A 231 21.56 25.80 -10.25
CA ALA A 231 22.03 25.88 -8.86
C ALA A 231 23.32 25.06 -8.61
N GLY A 232 23.82 24.33 -9.61
CA GLY A 232 25.01 23.51 -9.50
C GLY A 232 24.81 22.20 -8.72
N ALA A 233 23.57 21.66 -8.68
CA ALA A 233 23.31 20.38 -8.04
C ALA A 233 24.05 19.25 -8.79
N ASP A 234 24.74 18.38 -8.06
CA ASP A 234 25.41 17.17 -8.53
C ASP A 234 24.77 15.88 -8.01
N LEU A 235 23.80 16.01 -7.09
CA LEU A 235 22.87 14.98 -6.67
C LEU A 235 21.44 15.51 -6.83
N PHE A 236 20.58 14.70 -7.45
CA PHE A 236 19.18 15.03 -7.72
C PHE A 236 18.26 14.03 -7.01
N PHE A 237 17.39 14.54 -6.18
CA PHE A 237 16.30 13.76 -5.60
C PHE A 237 14.96 14.18 -6.22
N SER A 238 14.15 13.21 -6.63
CA SER A 238 12.80 13.45 -7.13
C SER A 238 11.74 12.66 -6.38
N ALA A 239 10.81 13.39 -5.75
CA ALA A 239 9.56 12.88 -5.18
C ALA A 239 8.43 13.14 -6.17
N SER A 240 8.10 12.15 -7.02
CA SER A 240 7.28 12.40 -8.20
C SER A 240 6.44 11.19 -8.62
N THR A 241 5.35 11.45 -9.32
CA THR A 241 4.59 10.41 -9.99
C THR A 241 5.27 9.97 -11.30
N PRO A 242 4.94 8.80 -11.88
CA PRO A 242 5.66 8.21 -13.02
C PRO A 242 5.88 9.15 -14.21
N LYS A 243 4.85 9.91 -14.61
CA LYS A 243 4.95 10.88 -15.71
C LYS A 243 6.08 11.88 -15.49
N PHE A 244 6.13 12.48 -14.30
CA PHE A 244 7.11 13.53 -13.99
C PHE A 244 8.49 12.97 -13.68
N ALA A 245 8.57 11.77 -13.11
CA ALA A 245 9.84 11.05 -12.98
C ALA A 245 10.46 10.76 -14.35
N ALA A 246 9.67 10.25 -15.29
CA ALA A 246 10.13 10.00 -16.65
C ALA A 246 10.60 11.28 -17.37
N GLN A 247 9.83 12.38 -17.21
CA GLN A 247 10.23 13.70 -17.74
C GLN A 247 11.55 14.18 -17.14
N ALA A 248 11.72 14.05 -15.81
CA ALA A 248 12.94 14.47 -15.11
C ALA A 248 14.17 13.69 -15.58
N ILE A 249 14.09 12.37 -15.65
CA ILE A 249 15.19 11.51 -16.10
C ILE A 249 15.56 11.85 -17.55
N LYS A 250 14.57 11.91 -18.43
CA LYS A 250 14.77 12.24 -19.85
C LYS A 250 15.40 13.62 -20.02
N LYS A 251 14.89 14.62 -19.31
CA LYS A 251 15.39 15.99 -19.39
C LYS A 251 16.82 16.13 -18.89
N ASN A 252 17.17 15.44 -17.79
CA ASN A 252 18.54 15.39 -17.28
C ASN A 252 19.50 14.86 -18.35
N TYR A 253 19.12 13.76 -19.00
CA TYR A 253 19.92 13.14 -20.05
C TYR A 253 20.08 14.04 -21.28
N GLU A 254 19.00 14.66 -21.77
CA GLU A 254 19.00 15.60 -22.90
C GLU A 254 19.89 16.84 -22.65
N LEU A 255 19.95 17.30 -21.40
CA LEU A 255 20.78 18.42 -21.00
C LEU A 255 22.26 18.06 -20.77
N GLY A 256 22.64 16.79 -20.92
CA GLY A 256 23.95 16.30 -20.50
C GLY A 256 24.23 16.52 -19.01
N TRP A 257 23.19 16.60 -18.19
CA TRP A 257 23.31 16.70 -16.74
C TRP A 257 23.13 15.33 -16.12
N HIS A 258 24.19 14.79 -15.55
CA HIS A 258 24.25 13.43 -15.02
C HIS A 258 24.52 13.44 -13.50
N PRO A 259 23.57 13.98 -12.69
CA PRO A 259 23.71 13.92 -11.23
C PRO A 259 23.50 12.48 -10.74
N VAL A 260 23.98 12.18 -9.54
CA VAL A 260 23.48 10.99 -8.82
C VAL A 260 21.97 11.18 -8.62
N HIS A 261 21.14 10.29 -9.18
CA HIS A 261 19.69 10.44 -9.13
C HIS A 261 19.09 9.46 -8.13
N ILE A 262 18.40 9.99 -7.12
CA ILE A 262 17.60 9.23 -6.17
C ILE A 262 16.12 9.51 -6.46
N LEU A 263 15.32 8.45 -6.64
CA LEU A 263 13.93 8.49 -7.01
C LEU A 263 13.08 7.85 -5.91
N ASP A 264 11.93 8.45 -5.59
CA ASP A 264 10.97 7.86 -4.65
C ASP A 264 10.37 6.53 -5.19
N ILE A 265 9.95 5.67 -4.26
CA ILE A 265 9.46 4.32 -4.58
C ILE A 265 8.24 4.31 -5.51
N ASN A 266 7.38 5.34 -5.45
CA ASN A 266 6.10 5.35 -6.17
C ASN A 266 6.27 5.45 -7.69
N ALA A 267 7.44 5.88 -8.16
CA ALA A 267 7.74 6.09 -9.57
C ALA A 267 8.75 5.10 -10.14
N THR A 268 9.00 3.97 -9.48
CA THR A 268 10.05 3.01 -9.87
C THR A 268 9.64 2.00 -10.96
N SER A 269 8.42 2.07 -11.48
CA SER A 269 7.94 1.15 -12.52
C SER A 269 8.82 1.23 -13.79
N VAL A 270 9.37 0.08 -14.21
CA VAL A 270 10.17 0.02 -15.43
C VAL A 270 9.32 0.42 -16.64
N GLY A 271 8.14 -0.16 -16.80
CA GLY A 271 7.25 0.12 -17.93
C GLY A 271 6.65 1.52 -17.94
N ALA A 272 6.33 2.10 -16.75
CA ALA A 272 5.67 3.40 -16.67
C ALA A 272 6.62 4.58 -16.50
N THR A 273 7.88 4.35 -16.12
CA THR A 273 8.86 5.41 -15.86
C THR A 273 10.15 5.24 -16.64
N MET A 274 10.85 4.10 -16.45
CA MET A 274 12.19 3.92 -17.01
C MET A 274 12.18 3.81 -18.55
N GLN A 275 11.23 3.03 -19.10
CA GLN A 275 11.08 2.90 -20.55
C GLN A 275 10.68 4.23 -21.22
N PRO A 276 9.66 4.98 -20.76
CA PRO A 276 9.35 6.30 -21.32
C PRO A 276 10.46 7.33 -21.17
N ALA A 277 11.27 7.24 -20.09
CA ALA A 277 12.41 8.11 -19.88
C ALA A 277 13.61 7.76 -20.80
N GLY A 278 13.68 6.51 -21.26
CA GLY A 278 14.84 5.91 -21.89
C GLY A 278 15.64 5.06 -20.92
N LEU A 279 15.80 3.77 -21.21
CA LEU A 279 16.49 2.83 -20.30
C LEU A 279 17.93 3.25 -20.02
N GLU A 280 18.66 3.73 -21.03
CA GLU A 280 20.03 4.23 -20.86
C GLU A 280 20.07 5.51 -20.01
N ALA A 281 19.10 6.42 -20.20
CA ALA A 281 18.99 7.64 -19.41
C ALA A 281 18.66 7.34 -17.93
N SER A 282 18.01 6.21 -17.68
CA SER A 282 17.57 5.77 -16.34
C SER A 282 18.66 4.97 -15.60
N LYS A 283 19.73 4.55 -16.29
CA LYS A 283 20.78 3.74 -15.70
C LYS A 283 21.48 4.45 -14.53
N GLY A 284 21.60 3.76 -13.40
CA GLY A 284 22.20 4.30 -12.19
C GLY A 284 21.22 4.97 -11.23
N VAL A 285 19.95 5.17 -11.60
CA VAL A 285 18.93 5.68 -10.68
C VAL A 285 18.83 4.78 -9.45
N ILE A 286 18.76 5.39 -8.27
CA ILE A 286 18.73 4.71 -6.97
C ILE A 286 17.32 4.89 -6.37
N SER A 287 16.81 3.86 -5.73
CA SER A 287 15.56 3.90 -4.98
C SER A 287 15.55 2.84 -3.86
N VAL A 288 14.38 2.55 -3.32
CA VAL A 288 14.15 1.46 -2.37
C VAL A 288 13.04 0.54 -2.85
N ASN A 289 12.97 -0.66 -2.28
CA ASN A 289 11.87 -1.59 -2.49
C ASN A 289 11.63 -2.44 -1.23
N TYR A 290 10.45 -3.03 -1.13
CA TYR A 290 10.07 -4.02 -0.11
C TYR A 290 9.45 -5.27 -0.74
N GLY A 291 9.24 -5.27 -2.05
CA GLY A 291 8.64 -6.36 -2.82
C GLY A 291 9.61 -6.98 -3.82
N LYS A 292 9.31 -8.19 -4.25
CA LYS A 292 10.03 -8.89 -5.32
C LYS A 292 9.68 -8.26 -6.67
N ASP A 293 10.70 -7.92 -7.46
CA ASP A 293 10.53 -7.41 -8.82
C ASP A 293 10.40 -8.60 -9.80
N PRO A 294 9.34 -8.68 -10.63
CA PRO A 294 9.17 -9.77 -11.59
C PRO A 294 10.23 -9.79 -12.70
N LEU A 295 10.96 -8.70 -12.90
CA LEU A 295 12.09 -8.63 -13.84
C LEU A 295 13.40 -9.16 -13.26
N ASP A 296 13.48 -9.34 -11.92
CA ASP A 296 14.67 -9.87 -11.28
C ASP A 296 14.71 -11.40 -11.39
N PRO A 297 15.68 -11.99 -12.12
CA PRO A 297 15.80 -13.42 -12.31
C PRO A 297 16.04 -14.21 -11.01
N THR A 298 16.42 -13.55 -9.93
CA THR A 298 16.55 -14.16 -8.60
C THR A 298 15.24 -14.83 -8.16
N TRP A 299 14.10 -14.27 -8.56
CA TRP A 299 12.77 -14.74 -8.17
C TRP A 299 12.12 -15.74 -9.15
N LYS A 300 12.79 -16.14 -10.22
CA LYS A 300 12.17 -16.98 -11.26
C LYS A 300 11.61 -18.32 -10.73
N ASP A 301 12.26 -18.88 -9.69
CA ASP A 301 11.86 -20.14 -9.06
C ASP A 301 11.15 -19.96 -7.72
N ASP A 302 10.92 -18.71 -7.30
CA ASP A 302 10.22 -18.37 -6.07
C ASP A 302 8.75 -18.81 -6.13
N PRO A 303 8.23 -19.52 -5.11
CA PRO A 303 6.85 -20.01 -5.13
C PRO A 303 5.80 -18.89 -5.18
N GLY A 304 6.04 -17.75 -4.51
CA GLY A 304 5.14 -16.61 -4.52
C GLY A 304 5.11 -15.95 -5.90
N MET A 305 6.28 -15.81 -6.54
CA MET A 305 6.37 -15.26 -7.90
C MET A 305 5.68 -16.18 -8.93
N LYS A 306 5.80 -17.50 -8.78
CA LYS A 306 5.07 -18.46 -9.64
C LYS A 306 3.55 -18.30 -9.50
N LYS A 307 3.03 -18.20 -8.26
CA LYS A 307 1.61 -17.94 -8.03
C LYS A 307 1.14 -16.64 -8.69
N TYR A 308 1.95 -15.59 -8.59
CA TYR A 308 1.66 -14.32 -9.24
C TYR A 308 1.61 -14.46 -10.78
N PHE A 309 2.57 -15.15 -11.39
CA PHE A 309 2.54 -15.37 -12.85
C PHE A 309 1.37 -16.23 -13.30
N ASP A 310 0.99 -17.26 -12.54
CA ASP A 310 -0.20 -18.08 -12.80
C ASP A 310 -1.49 -17.23 -12.68
N PHE A 311 -1.57 -16.38 -11.67
CA PHE A 311 -2.64 -15.41 -11.52
C PHE A 311 -2.73 -14.48 -12.73
N MET A 312 -1.62 -13.86 -13.13
CA MET A 312 -1.61 -12.96 -14.30
C MET A 312 -2.05 -13.67 -15.56
N ALA A 313 -1.55 -14.88 -15.81
CA ALA A 313 -1.89 -15.67 -17.00
C ALA A 313 -3.38 -16.02 -17.07
N LYS A 314 -4.02 -16.29 -15.94
CA LYS A 314 -5.41 -16.75 -15.90
C LYS A 314 -6.42 -15.61 -15.72
N TYR A 315 -6.15 -14.63 -14.87
CA TYR A 315 -7.12 -13.62 -14.46
C TYR A 315 -6.85 -12.23 -15.02
N TYR A 316 -5.63 -11.96 -15.47
CA TYR A 316 -5.28 -10.68 -16.08
C TYR A 316 -4.29 -10.85 -17.25
N PRO A 317 -4.65 -11.66 -18.27
CA PRO A 317 -3.75 -11.98 -19.39
C PRO A 317 -3.32 -10.78 -20.24
N ASP A 318 -4.16 -9.72 -20.30
CA ASP A 318 -3.83 -8.47 -21.01
C ASP A 318 -2.92 -7.53 -20.20
N GLY A 319 -2.67 -7.85 -18.93
CA GLY A 319 -1.79 -7.08 -18.05
C GLY A 319 -0.32 -7.41 -18.27
N ASP A 320 0.55 -6.38 -18.19
CA ASP A 320 1.98 -6.60 -18.19
C ASP A 320 2.43 -7.30 -16.89
N LYS A 321 2.70 -8.61 -17.00
CA LYS A 321 3.16 -9.42 -15.86
C LYS A 321 4.48 -8.95 -15.22
N ASN A 322 5.24 -8.12 -15.94
CA ASN A 322 6.51 -7.57 -15.47
C ASN A 322 6.35 -6.21 -14.78
N SER A 323 5.12 -5.67 -14.73
CA SER A 323 4.85 -4.39 -14.08
C SER A 323 4.83 -4.50 -12.57
N SER A 324 5.65 -3.69 -11.89
CA SER A 324 5.63 -3.55 -10.43
C SER A 324 4.29 -3.02 -9.89
N PHE A 325 3.48 -2.35 -10.70
CA PHE A 325 2.13 -1.95 -10.32
C PHE A 325 1.16 -3.14 -10.24
N ASN A 326 1.37 -4.18 -11.07
CA ASN A 326 0.59 -5.40 -10.97
C ASN A 326 0.98 -6.22 -9.74
N THR A 327 2.27 -6.32 -9.39
CA THR A 327 2.71 -6.97 -8.15
C THR A 327 2.22 -6.23 -6.91
N TYR A 328 2.20 -4.89 -6.94
CA TYR A 328 1.61 -4.06 -5.89
C TYR A 328 0.11 -4.32 -5.74
N GLY A 329 -0.65 -4.31 -6.86
CA GLY A 329 -2.08 -4.58 -6.87
C GLY A 329 -2.41 -5.97 -6.32
N TYR A 330 -1.66 -6.99 -6.73
CA TYR A 330 -1.75 -8.36 -6.21
C TYR A 330 -1.55 -8.40 -4.69
N SER A 331 -0.44 -7.84 -4.21
CA SER A 331 -0.06 -7.89 -2.79
C SER A 331 -1.05 -7.16 -1.88
N THR A 332 -1.56 -6.00 -2.32
CA THR A 332 -2.53 -5.23 -1.54
C THR A 332 -3.88 -5.93 -1.48
N ALA A 333 -4.33 -6.54 -2.59
CA ALA A 333 -5.57 -7.33 -2.63
C ALA A 333 -5.44 -8.61 -1.78
N GLN A 334 -4.26 -9.27 -1.78
CA GLN A 334 -3.96 -10.41 -0.92
C GLN A 334 -4.10 -10.05 0.56
N LEU A 335 -3.54 -8.91 0.98
CA LEU A 335 -3.65 -8.45 2.36
C LEU A 335 -5.09 -8.10 2.74
N MET A 336 -5.86 -7.46 1.83
CA MET A 336 -7.27 -7.15 2.08
C MET A 336 -8.10 -8.43 2.22
N ALA A 337 -7.88 -9.42 1.36
CA ALA A 337 -8.52 -10.73 1.47
C ALA A 337 -8.20 -11.42 2.81
N TYR A 338 -6.94 -11.32 3.27
CA TYR A 338 -6.54 -11.81 4.57
C TYR A 338 -7.33 -11.13 5.70
N VAL A 339 -7.40 -9.81 5.73
CA VAL A 339 -8.14 -9.04 6.75
C VAL A 339 -9.62 -9.43 6.77
N LEU A 340 -10.26 -9.49 5.61
CA LEU A 340 -11.68 -9.89 5.52
C LEU A 340 -11.91 -11.33 6.00
N LYS A 341 -10.97 -12.24 5.71
CA LYS A 341 -11.03 -13.62 6.18
C LYS A 341 -10.99 -13.71 7.71
N GLN A 342 -10.16 -12.87 8.36
CA GLN A 342 -10.06 -12.80 9.82
C GLN A 342 -11.34 -12.22 10.47
N CYS A 343 -12.14 -11.45 9.73
CA CYS A 343 -13.40 -10.91 10.25
C CYS A 343 -14.44 -11.99 10.51
N GLY A 344 -14.37 -13.13 9.83
CA GLY A 344 -15.35 -14.23 9.98
C GLY A 344 -16.78 -13.77 9.69
N ASP A 345 -17.68 -14.05 10.62
CA ASP A 345 -19.10 -13.65 10.56
C ASP A 345 -19.37 -12.26 11.19
N ASN A 346 -18.34 -11.58 11.65
CA ASN A 346 -18.44 -10.20 12.16
C ASN A 346 -17.85 -9.22 11.14
N LEU A 347 -18.64 -8.85 10.15
CA LEU A 347 -18.31 -7.87 9.11
C LEU A 347 -18.84 -6.47 9.48
N THR A 348 -18.57 -6.03 10.72
CA THR A 348 -18.76 -4.65 11.12
C THR A 348 -17.50 -3.84 10.76
N ARG A 349 -17.67 -2.56 10.47
CA ARG A 349 -16.57 -1.63 10.17
C ARG A 349 -15.55 -1.56 11.32
N GLU A 350 -16.01 -1.62 12.55
CA GLU A 350 -15.15 -1.68 13.74
C GLU A 350 -14.28 -2.94 13.77
N ASN A 351 -14.87 -4.10 13.46
CA ASN A 351 -14.11 -5.34 13.44
C ASN A 351 -13.13 -5.39 12.26
N VAL A 352 -13.51 -4.84 11.10
CA VAL A 352 -12.60 -4.71 9.95
C VAL A 352 -11.37 -3.88 10.34
N MET A 353 -11.56 -2.71 10.98
CA MET A 353 -10.44 -1.90 11.50
C MET A 353 -9.62 -2.67 12.52
N LYS A 354 -10.27 -3.36 13.46
CA LYS A 354 -9.59 -4.17 14.47
C LYS A 354 -8.69 -5.23 13.83
N GLN A 355 -9.16 -5.96 12.82
CA GLN A 355 -8.35 -6.97 12.14
C GLN A 355 -7.19 -6.33 11.35
N ALA A 356 -7.44 -5.23 10.64
CA ALA A 356 -6.40 -4.51 9.90
C ALA A 356 -5.30 -3.91 10.82
N THR A 357 -5.67 -3.50 12.04
CA THR A 357 -4.74 -2.93 13.03
C THR A 357 -4.21 -3.96 14.04
N SER A 358 -4.31 -5.25 13.73
CA SER A 358 -3.82 -6.36 14.57
C SER A 358 -3.08 -7.40 13.73
N LEU A 359 -2.48 -6.98 12.62
CA LEU A 359 -1.65 -7.86 11.80
C LEU A 359 -0.43 -8.31 12.58
N LYS A 360 -0.14 -9.59 12.53
CA LYS A 360 1.03 -10.18 13.18
C LYS A 360 1.72 -11.16 12.25
N ASP A 361 2.94 -10.83 11.88
CA ASP A 361 3.81 -11.63 11.02
C ASP A 361 3.14 -12.11 9.74
N VAL A 362 2.28 -11.26 9.14
CA VAL A 362 1.57 -11.60 7.91
C VAL A 362 2.54 -11.55 6.75
N GLU A 363 2.70 -12.68 6.09
CA GLU A 363 3.56 -12.82 4.91
C GLU A 363 2.75 -12.55 3.63
N SER A 364 3.37 -11.86 2.67
CA SER A 364 2.87 -11.72 1.31
C SER A 364 3.69 -12.58 0.36
N ASP A 365 3.05 -13.16 -0.65
CA ASP A 365 3.72 -13.96 -1.69
C ASP A 365 4.88 -13.18 -2.36
N LEU A 366 4.74 -11.87 -2.46
CA LEU A 366 5.68 -10.99 -3.18
C LEU A 366 6.51 -10.06 -2.27
N ALA A 367 6.45 -10.20 -0.95
CA ALA A 367 7.36 -9.48 -0.07
C ALA A 367 8.79 -10.01 -0.19
N LEU A 368 9.79 -9.14 0.00
CA LEU A 368 11.18 -9.58 0.10
C LEU A 368 11.33 -10.51 1.33
N PRO A 369 12.23 -11.51 1.28
CA PRO A 369 12.44 -12.42 2.39
C PRO A 369 12.73 -11.70 3.71
N GLY A 370 11.99 -12.05 4.75
CA GLY A 370 12.11 -11.45 6.08
C GLY A 370 11.21 -10.22 6.30
N ILE A 371 10.58 -9.68 5.26
CA ILE A 371 9.61 -8.58 5.39
C ILE A 371 8.22 -9.14 5.66
N LYS A 372 7.59 -8.67 6.75
CA LYS A 372 6.27 -9.10 7.20
C LYS A 372 5.42 -7.89 7.60
N ALA A 373 4.13 -7.97 7.33
CA ALA A 373 3.20 -6.93 7.79
C ALA A 373 2.87 -7.13 9.27
N ASN A 374 3.11 -6.08 10.05
CA ASN A 374 2.81 -6.01 11.48
C ASN A 374 2.20 -4.66 11.81
N THR A 375 1.03 -4.66 12.45
CA THR A 375 0.34 -3.44 12.88
C THR A 375 -0.13 -3.55 14.32
N SER A 376 -0.47 -2.41 14.92
CA SER A 376 -1.09 -2.37 16.25
C SER A 376 -2.11 -1.22 16.31
N PRO A 377 -2.97 -1.14 17.34
CA PRO A 377 -3.89 -0.02 17.50
C PRO A 377 -3.22 1.36 17.63
N THR A 378 -1.92 1.40 17.86
CA THR A 378 -1.11 2.63 17.97
C THR A 378 -0.08 2.78 16.87
N ASP A 379 0.08 1.79 15.98
CA ASP A 379 0.99 1.82 14.83
C ASP A 379 0.31 1.21 13.60
N TYR A 380 -0.19 2.08 12.73
CA TYR A 380 -0.93 1.72 11.50
C TYR A 380 -0.02 1.49 10.29
N ARG A 381 1.30 1.59 10.45
CA ARG A 381 2.26 1.36 9.35
C ARG A 381 2.34 -0.11 8.99
N VAL A 382 1.98 -0.46 7.76
CA VAL A 382 2.02 -1.84 7.23
C VAL A 382 3.44 -2.21 6.82
N ASN A 383 4.06 -1.38 5.97
CA ASN A 383 5.39 -1.60 5.41
C ASN A 383 6.42 -0.74 6.13
N LYS A 384 7.23 -1.37 6.98
CA LYS A 384 8.24 -0.71 7.83
C LYS A 384 9.68 -1.06 7.45
N GLN A 385 9.86 -1.91 6.47
CA GLN A 385 11.16 -2.45 6.09
C GLN A 385 11.38 -2.21 4.61
N LEU A 386 12.57 -1.69 4.26
CA LEU A 386 12.94 -1.31 2.90
C LEU A 386 14.34 -1.82 2.58
N GLN A 387 14.63 -2.09 1.33
CA GLN A 387 15.99 -2.37 0.86
C GLN A 387 16.33 -1.44 -0.30
N MET A 388 17.55 -0.94 -0.33
CA MET A 388 18.03 -0.09 -1.42
C MET A 388 18.11 -0.88 -2.72
N MET A 389 17.83 -0.19 -3.83
CA MET A 389 17.97 -0.75 -5.19
C MET A 389 18.56 0.26 -6.16
N ARG A 390 19.15 -0.24 -7.26
CA ARG A 390 19.70 0.56 -8.34
C ARG A 390 19.27 0.01 -9.69
N PHE A 391 18.87 0.89 -10.59
CA PHE A 391 18.51 0.49 -11.95
C PHE A 391 19.77 0.29 -12.81
N ASN A 392 19.93 -0.89 -13.40
CA ASN A 392 21.11 -1.25 -14.20
C ASN A 392 21.00 -0.92 -15.70
N GLY A 393 19.84 -0.42 -16.14
CA GLY A 393 19.49 -0.18 -17.54
C GLY A 393 18.47 -1.19 -18.10
N GLU A 394 18.21 -2.27 -17.38
CA GLU A 394 17.21 -3.30 -17.76
C GLU A 394 16.21 -3.57 -16.62
N ARG A 395 16.72 -3.67 -15.39
CA ARG A 395 15.97 -4.00 -14.18
C ARG A 395 16.54 -3.34 -12.94
N TRP A 396 15.83 -3.43 -11.85
CA TRP A 396 16.31 -3.05 -10.54
C TRP A 396 17.16 -4.16 -9.90
N GLU A 397 18.26 -3.78 -9.27
CA GLU A 397 19.15 -4.65 -8.51
C GLU A 397 19.18 -4.19 -7.05
N LEU A 398 18.80 -5.11 -6.14
CA LEU A 398 18.84 -4.86 -4.71
C LEU A 398 20.28 -4.78 -4.21
N PHE A 399 20.55 -3.89 -3.26
CA PHE A 399 21.84 -3.81 -2.60
C PHE A 399 21.73 -3.37 -1.14
N GLY A 400 22.76 -3.65 -0.35
CA GLY A 400 22.76 -3.36 1.08
C GLY A 400 21.79 -4.20 1.90
N PRO A 401 21.73 -4.00 3.21
CA PRO A 401 20.81 -4.71 4.09
C PRO A 401 19.39 -4.13 4.02
N ILE A 402 18.43 -4.89 4.55
CA ILE A 402 17.09 -4.36 4.86
C ILE A 402 17.24 -3.27 5.93
N ILE A 403 16.60 -2.16 5.71
CA ILE A 403 16.55 -0.99 6.60
C ILE A 403 15.18 -0.97 7.24
N GLU A 404 15.14 -0.93 8.57
CA GLU A 404 13.89 -0.91 9.32
C GLU A 404 13.49 0.52 9.71
N ASP A 405 12.22 0.85 9.51
CA ASP A 405 11.62 2.05 10.08
C ASP A 405 11.39 1.88 11.58
N THR A 406 12.28 2.44 12.38
CA THR A 406 12.20 2.37 13.85
C THR A 406 11.13 3.29 14.45
N GLY A 407 10.40 4.03 13.62
CA GLY A 407 9.34 4.94 14.10
C GLY A 407 9.83 6.17 14.84
N ALA A 408 11.14 6.41 14.90
CA ALA A 408 11.66 7.64 15.47
C ALA A 408 11.29 8.82 14.56
N THR A 409 10.16 9.45 14.85
CA THR A 409 9.86 10.80 14.36
C THR A 409 10.86 11.72 15.03
N GLY A 410 11.64 12.42 14.21
CA GLY A 410 12.53 13.46 14.72
C GLY A 410 11.78 14.60 15.38
#